data_a2538352ba86f1d9f62d852013817beb
#
_entry.id   a2538352ba86f1d9f62d852013817beb
#
_cell.length_a   1.000
_cell.length_b   1.000
_cell.length_c   1.000
_cell.angle_alpha   90.00
_cell.angle_beta   90.00
_cell.angle_gamma   90.00
#
_symmetry.space_group_name_H-M   'P 1'
#
loop_
_entity.id
_entity.type
_entity.pdbx_description
1 polymer ?
#
loop_
_entity_poly.entity_id
_entity_poly.type
_entity_poly.pdbx_seq_one_letter_code
_entity_poly.pdbx_strand_id
1 'polypeptide(L)'
;MGHIEDRWWKVVADPVTKKRARVKAARHGTGQRYRVRYLDPEGHERSVSFPDRQKKAAEDFLVRVEGDKRQGTYIDPKAGRLTFGGFVRTWLDSQTFDASTRNSVTWRLNAQILPFFERRELGSIRPTDVRAWIRGMQERNVAASYQSGCFAHLSSILSAAVDDKLIRENPCHARTVVRPRPVSQKVVPWSRARVNAMRLALADCYKIAIPLGAGCGLRQGEFFGLAPDDLDREGMVVHVVRQVRIIDGQQVYALPKRNKTRDVPLPRSVLRLLDEHMGRFPPVPVTLPWRIPRGDPVTVRLILTTPVGGALLRSRFNDRVWAPARRAAGITHPTRQDGTHALRHHYASVLLDAGESIKALSEYLGHHDPGFTLRTYTHPMPTSTARTQRAIDGLFGDGEADVDGPVTAQDHDPGL
;
A
#
# COMPACT_ATOMS: atom_id res chain seq x y z
N MET A 1 37.56 25.11 -11.07
CA MET A 1 36.77 26.08 -11.87
C MET A 1 36.60 25.54 -13.26
N GLY A 2 35.38 25.57 -13.80
CA GLY A 2 35.17 25.14 -15.18
C GLY A 2 35.70 26.13 -16.19
N HIS A 3 36.03 25.66 -17.40
CA HIS A 3 36.49 26.50 -18.50
C HIS A 3 35.95 26.03 -19.84
N ILE A 4 36.03 26.91 -20.87
CA ILE A 4 35.59 26.61 -22.22
C ILE A 4 36.82 26.54 -23.12
N GLU A 5 37.01 25.38 -23.76
CA GLU A 5 38.07 25.11 -24.74
C GLU A 5 37.52 25.36 -26.14
N ASP A 6 38.24 26.22 -26.96
CA ASP A 6 37.98 26.34 -28.39
C ASP A 6 38.83 25.31 -29.14
N ARG A 7 38.21 24.22 -29.60
CA ARG A 7 38.92 23.10 -30.25
C ARG A 7 39.34 23.37 -31.70
N TRP A 8 38.86 24.45 -32.30
CA TRP A 8 39.20 24.85 -33.65
C TRP A 8 40.35 25.83 -33.69
N TRP A 9 40.67 26.52 -32.62
CA TRP A 9 41.69 27.51 -32.53
C TRP A 9 42.57 27.29 -31.29
N LYS A 10 43.89 27.45 -31.51
CA LYS A 10 44.87 27.45 -30.44
C LYS A 10 45.51 28.81 -30.30
N VAL A 11 45.81 29.22 -29.11
CA VAL A 11 46.65 30.40 -28.85
C VAL A 11 48.09 29.92 -28.69
N VAL A 12 48.94 30.32 -29.60
CA VAL A 12 50.39 30.00 -29.60
C VAL A 12 51.11 31.29 -29.29
N ALA A 13 52.08 31.25 -28.38
CA ALA A 13 52.96 32.37 -28.11
C ALA A 13 54.18 32.26 -29.05
N ASP A 14 54.48 33.31 -29.71
CA ASP A 14 55.70 33.42 -30.50
C ASP A 14 56.91 33.28 -29.56
N PRO A 15 57.86 32.39 -29.84
CA PRO A 15 59.01 32.13 -28.95
C PRO A 15 59.90 33.30 -28.74
N VAL A 16 60.01 34.22 -29.74
CA VAL A 16 60.92 35.39 -29.74
C VAL A 16 60.23 36.65 -29.21
N THR A 17 59.03 36.96 -29.77
CA THR A 17 58.33 38.23 -29.46
C THR A 17 57.39 38.12 -28.32
N LYS A 18 57.10 36.88 -27.77
CA LYS A 18 56.09 36.55 -26.75
C LYS A 18 54.70 37.03 -27.11
N LYS A 19 54.47 37.51 -28.32
CA LYS A 19 53.09 37.87 -28.77
C LYS A 19 52.26 36.61 -28.96
N ARG A 20 51.00 36.65 -28.45
CA ARG A 20 50.04 35.53 -28.59
C ARG A 20 49.31 35.67 -29.93
N ALA A 21 49.43 34.68 -30.80
CA ALA A 21 48.66 34.57 -32.02
C ALA A 21 47.68 33.44 -32.00
N ARG A 22 46.51 33.62 -32.61
CA ARG A 22 45.50 32.62 -32.76
C ARG A 22 45.70 31.85 -34.06
N VAL A 23 46.05 30.55 -33.96
CA VAL A 23 46.26 29.66 -35.09
C VAL A 23 45.20 28.56 -35.16
N LYS A 24 44.95 28.08 -36.38
CA LYS A 24 44.04 26.98 -36.62
C LYS A 24 44.57 25.71 -35.97
N ALA A 25 43.73 25.04 -35.19
CA ALA A 25 44.05 23.72 -34.64
C ALA A 25 43.81 22.63 -35.69
N ALA A 26 44.37 21.43 -35.51
CA ALA A 26 44.18 20.28 -36.40
C ALA A 26 42.71 19.92 -36.65
N ARG A 27 41.81 20.27 -35.72
CA ARG A 27 40.38 20.03 -35.82
C ARG A 27 39.59 21.23 -36.35
N HIS A 28 40.25 22.22 -36.91
CA HIS A 28 39.56 23.39 -37.44
C HIS A 28 38.54 22.99 -38.53
N GLY A 29 37.26 23.40 -38.34
CA GLY A 29 36.17 23.10 -39.28
C GLY A 29 35.55 21.70 -39.12
N THR A 30 36.08 20.86 -38.23
CA THR A 30 35.55 19.50 -38.03
C THR A 30 35.01 19.28 -36.64
N GLY A 31 33.80 18.67 -36.53
CA GLY A 31 33.14 18.35 -35.26
C GLY A 31 32.71 19.57 -34.45
N GLN A 32 32.47 19.37 -33.17
CA GLN A 32 32.01 20.43 -32.28
C GLN A 32 33.18 21.35 -31.84
N ARG A 33 32.96 22.67 -31.91
CA ARG A 33 34.00 23.66 -31.70
C ARG A 33 34.28 23.94 -30.23
N TYR A 34 33.24 24.20 -29.42
CA TYR A 34 33.38 24.58 -28.01
C TYR A 34 33.23 23.37 -27.11
N ARG A 35 34.13 23.18 -26.15
CA ARG A 35 34.09 22.14 -25.14
C ARG A 35 34.14 22.78 -23.77
N VAL A 36 33.03 22.65 -23.02
CA VAL A 36 32.96 23.06 -21.62
C VAL A 36 33.53 21.92 -20.78
N ARG A 37 34.55 22.18 -19.97
CA ARG A 37 35.11 21.26 -18.99
C ARG A 37 34.83 21.81 -17.60
N TYR A 38 34.40 20.97 -16.67
CA TYR A 38 34.14 21.33 -15.30
C TYR A 38 34.29 20.10 -14.38
N LEU A 39 34.51 20.33 -13.09
CA LEU A 39 34.48 19.26 -12.09
C LEU A 39 33.06 19.15 -11.56
N ASP A 40 32.55 17.90 -11.43
CA ASP A 40 31.32 17.66 -10.70
C ASP A 40 31.52 17.84 -9.17
N PRO A 41 30.48 17.77 -8.34
CA PRO A 41 30.63 17.88 -6.88
C PRO A 41 31.53 16.82 -6.25
N GLU A 42 31.66 15.65 -6.88
CA GLU A 42 32.52 14.55 -6.46
C GLU A 42 33.97 14.70 -6.90
N GLY A 43 34.29 15.77 -7.65
CA GLY A 43 35.63 16.07 -8.13
C GLY A 43 36.02 15.43 -9.48
N HIS A 44 35.09 14.73 -10.15
CA HIS A 44 35.35 14.11 -11.44
C HIS A 44 35.25 15.16 -12.58
N GLU A 45 36.17 15.04 -13.53
CA GLU A 45 36.13 15.91 -14.72
C GLU A 45 34.98 15.51 -15.67
N ARG A 46 34.11 16.47 -15.98
CA ARG A 46 33.00 16.33 -16.92
C ARG A 46 33.19 17.27 -18.10
N SER A 47 32.68 16.91 -19.27
CA SER A 47 32.71 17.79 -20.42
C SER A 47 31.47 17.67 -21.30
N VAL A 48 31.03 18.83 -21.82
CA VAL A 48 29.94 18.94 -22.81
C VAL A 48 30.46 19.76 -23.97
N SER A 49 30.18 19.32 -25.22
CA SER A 49 30.65 19.99 -26.43
C SER A 49 29.49 20.68 -27.15
N PHE A 50 29.78 21.82 -27.77
CA PHE A 50 28.82 22.66 -28.49
C PHE A 50 29.34 22.93 -29.93
N PRO A 51 28.42 23.00 -30.92
CA PRO A 51 28.80 23.28 -32.31
C PRO A 51 29.31 24.69 -32.49
N ASP A 52 29.77 24.98 -33.72
CA ASP A 52 30.14 26.34 -34.12
C ASP A 52 28.94 27.29 -33.95
N ARG A 53 29.23 28.60 -33.72
CA ARG A 53 28.26 29.66 -33.45
C ARG A 53 27.48 29.55 -32.14
N GLN A 54 27.70 28.52 -31.34
CA GLN A 54 27.03 28.35 -30.04
C GLN A 54 27.94 28.65 -28.83
N LYS A 55 28.86 29.64 -28.95
CA LYS A 55 29.72 30.04 -27.85
C LYS A 55 28.91 30.51 -26.62
N LYS A 56 27.90 31.34 -26.85
CA LYS A 56 27.01 31.83 -25.77
C LYS A 56 26.29 30.69 -25.04
N ALA A 57 25.81 29.70 -25.77
CA ALA A 57 25.17 28.51 -25.16
C ALA A 57 26.16 27.71 -24.28
N ALA A 58 27.44 27.65 -24.66
CA ALA A 58 28.50 27.03 -23.87
C ALA A 58 28.79 27.84 -22.58
N GLU A 59 28.82 29.19 -22.69
CA GLU A 59 28.98 30.08 -21.55
C GLU A 59 27.82 30.00 -20.58
N ASP A 60 26.59 30.07 -21.07
CA ASP A 60 25.35 29.95 -20.27
C ASP A 60 25.28 28.57 -19.59
N PHE A 61 25.73 27.51 -20.26
CA PHE A 61 25.81 26.18 -19.69
C PHE A 61 26.80 26.13 -18.51
N LEU A 62 27.99 26.72 -18.66
CA LEU A 62 28.99 26.75 -17.60
C LEU A 62 28.50 27.54 -16.39
N VAL A 63 27.91 28.73 -16.60
CA VAL A 63 27.34 29.55 -15.53
C VAL A 63 26.28 28.78 -14.78
N ARG A 64 25.38 28.11 -15.48
CA ARG A 64 24.34 27.28 -14.87
C ARG A 64 24.90 26.14 -14.03
N VAL A 65 25.86 25.39 -14.58
CA VAL A 65 26.50 24.27 -13.86
C VAL A 65 27.20 24.75 -12.58
N GLU A 66 27.94 25.84 -12.64
CA GLU A 66 28.61 26.40 -11.46
C GLU A 66 27.59 26.95 -10.43
N GLY A 67 26.48 27.52 -10.90
CA GLY A 67 25.37 27.96 -10.07
C GLY A 67 24.68 26.76 -9.36
N ASP A 68 24.32 25.72 -10.12
CA ASP A 68 23.70 24.49 -9.61
C ASP A 68 24.63 23.81 -8.58
N LYS A 69 25.93 23.78 -8.79
CA LYS A 69 26.91 23.24 -7.82
C LYS A 69 26.94 24.01 -6.51
N ARG A 70 26.94 25.35 -6.57
CA ARG A 70 26.90 26.21 -5.37
C ARG A 70 25.62 26.03 -4.55
N GLN A 71 24.51 25.78 -5.23
CA GLN A 71 23.21 25.56 -4.61
C GLN A 71 22.99 24.10 -4.20
N GLY A 72 23.92 23.17 -4.49
CA GLY A 72 23.74 21.75 -4.23
C GLY A 72 22.72 21.04 -5.14
N THR A 73 22.22 21.73 -6.17
CA THR A 73 21.19 21.25 -7.11
C THR A 73 21.77 20.70 -8.42
N TYR A 74 23.09 20.48 -8.46
CA TYR A 74 23.75 19.93 -9.64
C TYR A 74 23.25 18.52 -9.97
N ILE A 75 22.89 18.32 -11.23
CA ILE A 75 22.55 17.02 -11.81
C ILE A 75 23.45 16.81 -13.03
N ASP A 76 24.13 15.66 -13.11
CA ASP A 76 24.91 15.29 -14.28
C ASP A 76 23.99 15.27 -15.52
N PRO A 77 24.31 16.02 -16.60
CA PRO A 77 23.51 16.01 -17.83
C PRO A 77 23.32 14.63 -18.46
N LYS A 78 24.16 13.65 -18.09
CA LYS A 78 24.05 12.26 -18.55
C LYS A 78 23.24 11.37 -17.58
N ALA A 79 23.05 11.77 -16.33
CA ALA A 79 22.35 10.96 -15.33
C ALA A 79 20.92 10.57 -15.77
N GLY A 80 20.21 11.52 -16.38
CA GLY A 80 18.86 11.30 -16.91
C GLY A 80 18.75 10.35 -18.10
N ARG A 81 19.87 9.88 -18.68
CA ARG A 81 19.88 8.90 -19.79
C ARG A 81 19.64 7.46 -19.34
N LEU A 82 19.72 7.21 -18.04
CA LEU A 82 19.34 5.91 -17.50
C LEU A 82 17.86 5.63 -17.85
N THR A 83 17.59 4.44 -18.37
CA THR A 83 16.21 4.06 -18.70
C THR A 83 15.39 3.86 -17.43
N PHE A 84 14.10 4.16 -17.49
CA PHE A 84 13.18 3.95 -16.38
C PHE A 84 13.20 2.48 -15.91
N GLY A 85 13.18 1.50 -16.84
CA GLY A 85 13.24 0.08 -16.49
C GLY A 85 14.55 -0.32 -15.81
N GLY A 86 15.69 0.28 -16.21
CA GLY A 86 16.97 0.09 -15.52
C GLY A 86 16.92 0.58 -14.08
N PHE A 87 16.41 1.79 -13.86
CA PHE A 87 16.27 2.39 -12.54
C PHE A 87 15.28 1.62 -11.64
N VAL A 88 14.15 1.21 -12.19
CA VAL A 88 13.12 0.45 -11.44
C VAL A 88 13.69 -0.81 -10.80
N ARG A 89 14.59 -1.53 -11.48
CA ARG A 89 15.22 -2.75 -10.93
C ARG A 89 16.02 -2.41 -9.68
N THR A 90 16.93 -1.45 -9.77
CA THR A 90 17.73 -0.98 -8.63
C THR A 90 16.85 -0.45 -7.50
N TRP A 91 15.83 0.34 -7.84
CA TRP A 91 14.87 0.85 -6.86
C TRP A 91 14.11 -0.27 -6.16
N LEU A 92 13.64 -1.29 -6.90
CA LEU A 92 12.90 -2.41 -6.33
C LEU A 92 13.77 -3.25 -5.40
N ASP A 93 15.04 -3.44 -5.76
CA ASP A 93 16.01 -4.20 -4.94
C ASP A 93 16.37 -3.48 -3.65
N SER A 94 16.40 -2.15 -3.65
CA SER A 94 16.65 -1.34 -2.45
C SER A 94 15.47 -1.28 -1.47
N GLN A 95 14.26 -1.71 -1.89
CA GLN A 95 13.08 -1.61 -1.04
C GLN A 95 13.01 -2.71 0.03
N THR A 96 12.64 -2.31 1.24
CA THR A 96 12.44 -3.20 2.40
C THR A 96 11.00 -3.72 2.51
N PHE A 97 10.34 -3.96 1.38
CA PHE A 97 8.97 -4.49 1.36
C PHE A 97 8.89 -5.90 1.93
N ASP A 98 7.80 -6.19 2.65
CA ASP A 98 7.45 -7.59 2.89
C ASP A 98 7.17 -8.32 1.55
N ALA A 99 7.35 -9.65 1.52
CA ALA A 99 7.24 -10.44 0.31
C ALA A 99 5.90 -10.22 -0.45
N SER A 100 4.79 -10.12 0.26
CA SER A 100 3.46 -9.90 -0.34
C SER A 100 3.31 -8.51 -0.95
N THR A 101 3.89 -7.50 -0.31
CA THR A 101 3.91 -6.13 -0.85
C THR A 101 4.81 -6.07 -2.08
N ARG A 102 6.01 -6.68 -2.01
CA ARG A 102 6.93 -6.79 -3.15
C ARG A 102 6.23 -7.41 -4.35
N ASN A 103 5.56 -8.55 -4.18
CA ASN A 103 4.82 -9.22 -5.26
C ASN A 103 3.74 -8.31 -5.86
N SER A 104 2.97 -7.64 -5.01
CA SER A 104 1.92 -6.72 -5.45
C SER A 104 2.46 -5.52 -6.22
N VAL A 105 3.59 -4.96 -5.80
CA VAL A 105 4.29 -3.86 -6.48
C VAL A 105 4.83 -4.37 -7.82
N THR A 106 5.57 -5.46 -7.84
CA THR A 106 6.16 -6.07 -9.05
C THR A 106 5.08 -6.37 -10.08
N TRP A 107 3.95 -6.93 -9.65
CA TRP A 107 2.85 -7.20 -10.55
C TRP A 107 2.27 -5.93 -11.19
N ARG A 108 2.07 -4.86 -10.42
CA ARG A 108 1.61 -3.56 -10.96
C ARG A 108 2.63 -2.91 -11.89
N LEU A 109 3.91 -3.02 -11.55
CA LEU A 109 5.00 -2.53 -12.40
C LEU A 109 4.94 -3.22 -13.76
N ASN A 110 4.93 -4.55 -13.79
CA ASN A 110 4.94 -5.34 -15.00
C ASN A 110 3.64 -5.18 -15.83
N ALA A 111 2.49 -5.09 -15.17
CA ALA A 111 1.21 -5.04 -15.85
C ALA A 111 0.86 -3.66 -16.43
N GLN A 112 1.29 -2.56 -15.81
CA GLN A 112 0.78 -1.24 -16.17
C GLN A 112 1.87 -0.17 -16.37
N ILE A 113 3.00 -0.25 -15.69
CA ILE A 113 3.98 0.83 -15.66
C ILE A 113 5.10 0.56 -16.67
N LEU A 114 5.77 -0.59 -16.57
CA LEU A 114 6.88 -0.95 -17.46
C LEU A 114 6.47 -1.02 -18.93
N PRO A 115 5.29 -1.54 -19.33
CA PRO A 115 4.91 -1.55 -20.75
C PRO A 115 4.89 -0.16 -21.40
N PHE A 116 4.72 0.91 -20.61
CA PHE A 116 4.68 2.28 -21.13
C PHE A 116 6.00 3.03 -20.96
N PHE A 117 6.73 2.81 -19.83
CA PHE A 117 7.89 3.64 -19.46
C PHE A 117 9.22 2.93 -19.57
N GLU A 118 9.30 1.60 -19.65
CA GLU A 118 10.53 0.81 -19.49
C GLU A 118 11.72 1.33 -20.30
N ARG A 119 11.49 1.63 -21.58
CA ARG A 119 12.54 2.04 -22.53
C ARG A 119 12.81 3.54 -22.55
N ARG A 120 12.04 4.33 -21.81
CA ARG A 120 12.21 5.79 -21.79
C ARG A 120 13.35 6.17 -20.87
N GLU A 121 14.18 7.13 -21.30
CA GLU A 121 15.14 7.76 -20.42
C GLU A 121 14.41 8.54 -19.33
N LEU A 122 14.87 8.46 -18.08
CA LEU A 122 14.27 9.16 -16.94
C LEU A 122 14.09 10.65 -17.20
N GLY A 123 15.15 11.29 -17.75
CA GLY A 123 15.14 12.73 -18.07
C GLY A 123 14.21 13.12 -19.23
N SER A 124 13.69 12.14 -19.99
CA SER A 124 12.76 12.38 -21.09
C SER A 124 11.29 12.30 -20.69
N ILE A 125 10.99 11.75 -19.51
CA ILE A 125 9.61 11.57 -19.02
C ILE A 125 9.01 12.92 -18.66
N ARG A 126 7.94 13.30 -19.34
CA ARG A 126 7.25 14.58 -19.16
C ARG A 126 5.88 14.41 -18.52
N PRO A 127 5.30 15.47 -17.94
CA PRO A 127 3.92 15.45 -17.42
C PRO A 127 2.90 15.00 -18.46
N THR A 128 3.14 15.27 -19.76
CA THR A 128 2.29 14.80 -20.87
C THR A 128 2.29 13.28 -21.00
N ASP A 129 3.44 12.64 -20.79
CA ASP A 129 3.54 11.17 -20.84
C ASP A 129 2.78 10.52 -19.69
N VAL A 130 2.88 11.10 -18.48
CA VAL A 130 2.12 10.63 -17.31
C VAL A 130 0.61 10.75 -17.57
N ARG A 131 0.14 11.86 -18.15
CA ARG A 131 -1.28 12.03 -18.51
C ARG A 131 -1.72 11.04 -19.58
N ALA A 132 -0.92 10.82 -20.62
CA ALA A 132 -1.22 9.84 -21.67
C ALA A 132 -1.30 8.42 -21.10
N TRP A 133 -0.40 8.04 -20.19
CA TRP A 133 -0.44 6.76 -19.50
C TRP A 133 -1.69 6.58 -18.62
N ILE A 134 -2.10 7.61 -17.86
CA ILE A 134 -3.35 7.59 -17.06
C ILE A 134 -4.54 7.41 -17.98
N ARG A 135 -4.60 8.18 -19.07
CA ARG A 135 -5.69 8.09 -20.05
C ARG A 135 -5.76 6.69 -20.67
N GLY A 136 -4.64 6.10 -21.06
CA GLY A 136 -4.61 4.73 -21.59
C GLY A 136 -5.13 3.67 -20.59
N MET A 137 -4.92 3.85 -19.27
CA MET A 137 -5.54 2.99 -18.26
C MET A 137 -7.07 3.20 -18.19
N GLN A 138 -7.54 4.44 -18.31
CA GLN A 138 -8.98 4.77 -18.32
C GLN A 138 -9.69 4.17 -19.53
N GLU A 139 -9.09 4.29 -20.71
CA GLU A 139 -9.61 3.73 -21.97
C GLU A 139 -9.74 2.19 -21.92
N ARG A 140 -8.81 1.53 -21.19
CA ARG A 140 -8.90 0.08 -20.92
C ARG A 140 -9.82 -0.28 -19.74
N ASN A 141 -10.61 0.66 -19.23
CA ASN A 141 -11.52 0.47 -18.08
C ASN A 141 -10.83 -0.11 -16.84
N VAL A 142 -9.55 0.23 -16.60
CA VAL A 142 -8.86 -0.15 -15.38
C VAL A 142 -9.52 0.54 -14.18
N ALA A 143 -9.84 -0.20 -13.12
CA ALA A 143 -10.52 0.36 -11.97
C ALA A 143 -9.73 1.54 -11.33
N ALA A 144 -10.40 2.64 -11.00
CA ALA A 144 -9.78 3.87 -10.50
C ALA A 144 -8.91 3.66 -9.23
N SER A 145 -9.31 2.73 -8.34
CA SER A 145 -8.51 2.34 -7.17
C SER A 145 -7.18 1.67 -7.56
N TYR A 146 -7.19 0.88 -8.62
CA TYR A 146 -6.00 0.24 -9.14
C TYR A 146 -5.10 1.25 -9.88
N GLN A 147 -5.68 2.14 -10.69
CA GLN A 147 -4.97 3.27 -11.31
C GLN A 147 -4.28 4.14 -10.26
N SER A 148 -4.98 4.47 -9.15
CA SER A 148 -4.41 5.25 -8.04
C SER A 148 -3.22 4.57 -7.39
N GLY A 149 -3.25 3.23 -7.24
CA GLY A 149 -2.12 2.44 -6.74
C GLY A 149 -0.93 2.45 -7.70
N CYS A 150 -1.18 2.27 -9.00
CA CYS A 150 -0.13 2.34 -10.04
C CYS A 150 0.51 3.74 -10.08
N PHE A 151 -0.31 4.79 -10.02
CA PHE A 151 0.18 6.18 -9.96
C PHE A 151 1.06 6.45 -8.74
N ALA A 152 0.67 5.92 -7.57
CA ALA A 152 1.48 6.07 -6.36
C ALA A 152 2.86 5.42 -6.51
N HIS A 153 2.94 4.23 -7.14
CA HIS A 153 4.23 3.58 -7.39
C HIS A 153 5.08 4.35 -8.41
N LEU A 154 4.49 4.79 -9.54
CA LEU A 154 5.21 5.61 -10.51
C LEU A 154 5.77 6.88 -9.85
N SER A 155 4.94 7.59 -9.07
CA SER A 155 5.34 8.80 -8.36
C SER A 155 6.46 8.52 -7.35
N SER A 156 6.38 7.42 -6.59
CA SER A 156 7.43 7.03 -5.63
C SER A 156 8.77 6.73 -6.33
N ILE A 157 8.75 6.02 -7.45
CA ILE A 157 9.95 5.71 -8.24
C ILE A 157 10.58 6.99 -8.78
N LEU A 158 9.77 7.88 -9.37
CA LEU A 158 10.28 9.14 -9.92
C LEU A 158 10.74 10.12 -8.81
N SER A 159 10.14 10.07 -7.61
CA SER A 159 10.66 10.80 -6.46
C SER A 159 12.02 10.27 -6.02
N ALA A 160 12.21 8.96 -5.97
CA ALA A 160 13.53 8.37 -5.70
C ALA A 160 14.56 8.79 -6.75
N ALA A 161 14.17 8.87 -8.04
CA ALA A 161 15.06 9.38 -9.08
C ALA A 161 15.42 10.87 -8.90
N VAL A 162 14.56 11.68 -8.28
CA VAL A 162 14.89 13.06 -7.87
C VAL A 162 15.87 13.05 -6.69
N ASP A 163 15.61 12.23 -5.66
CA ASP A 163 16.47 12.11 -4.48
C ASP A 163 17.88 11.63 -4.86
N ASP A 164 17.97 10.69 -5.83
CA ASP A 164 19.22 10.18 -6.39
C ASP A 164 19.87 11.16 -7.43
N LYS A 165 19.32 12.38 -7.59
CA LYS A 165 19.81 13.41 -8.52
C LYS A 165 19.90 12.96 -9.99
N LEU A 166 19.04 12.04 -10.42
CA LEU A 166 18.93 11.59 -11.80
C LEU A 166 18.03 12.51 -12.65
N ILE A 167 17.01 13.11 -12.04
CA ILE A 167 16.10 14.09 -12.62
C ILE A 167 15.86 15.25 -11.66
N ARG A 168 15.51 16.43 -12.19
CA ARG A 168 15.31 17.65 -11.37
C ARG A 168 14.00 17.63 -10.57
N GLU A 169 12.96 17.14 -11.18
CA GLU A 169 11.61 17.16 -10.62
C GLU A 169 10.83 15.92 -11.01
N ASN A 170 9.87 15.57 -10.18
CA ASN A 170 8.98 14.45 -10.46
C ASN A 170 7.83 14.92 -11.35
N PRO A 171 7.72 14.44 -12.60
CA PRO A 171 6.65 14.85 -13.52
C PRO A 171 5.24 14.48 -13.04
N CYS A 172 5.10 13.54 -12.10
CA CYS A 172 3.81 13.23 -11.46
C CYS A 172 3.28 14.37 -10.57
N HIS A 173 4.15 15.28 -10.12
CA HIS A 173 3.77 16.40 -9.24
C HIS A 173 3.42 17.67 -10.02
N ALA A 174 3.52 17.65 -11.35
CA ALA A 174 3.15 18.81 -12.16
C ALA A 174 1.65 19.14 -11.99
N ARG A 175 1.32 20.44 -11.93
CA ARG A 175 -0.07 20.93 -11.73
C ARG A 175 -1.07 20.38 -12.74
N THR A 176 -0.62 20.03 -13.94
CA THR A 176 -1.46 19.49 -15.02
C THR A 176 -1.71 18.00 -14.91
N VAL A 177 -1.08 17.31 -13.97
CA VAL A 177 -1.24 15.87 -13.73
C VAL A 177 -2.21 15.64 -12.58
N VAL A 178 -3.39 15.14 -12.90
CA VAL A 178 -4.40 14.83 -11.90
C VAL A 178 -4.26 13.37 -11.47
N ARG A 179 -3.99 13.15 -10.18
CA ARG A 179 -3.91 11.81 -9.60
C ARG A 179 -5.26 11.11 -9.72
N PRO A 180 -5.31 9.86 -10.25
CA PRO A 180 -6.54 9.07 -10.26
C PRO A 180 -7.06 8.86 -8.83
N ARG A 181 -8.30 9.25 -8.59
CA ARG A 181 -8.95 9.08 -7.29
C ARG A 181 -10.11 8.11 -7.43
N PRO A 182 -10.17 7.03 -6.65
CA PRO A 182 -11.36 6.21 -6.60
C PRO A 182 -12.49 7.04 -6.00
N VAL A 183 -13.68 6.91 -6.57
CA VAL A 183 -14.88 7.39 -5.88
C VAL A 183 -15.02 6.56 -4.62
N SER A 184 -14.96 7.23 -3.47
CA SER A 184 -15.16 6.56 -2.17
C SER A 184 -16.62 6.13 -2.10
N GLN A 185 -16.87 4.83 -2.30
CA GLN A 185 -18.18 4.27 -2.02
C GLN A 185 -18.32 4.11 -0.51
N LYS A 186 -19.39 4.67 0.04
CA LYS A 186 -19.73 4.44 1.45
C LYS A 186 -19.89 2.95 1.69
N VAL A 187 -19.31 2.45 2.75
CA VAL A 187 -19.52 1.06 3.18
C VAL A 187 -20.94 0.95 3.70
N VAL A 188 -21.77 0.15 3.03
CA VAL A 188 -23.09 -0.22 3.50
C VAL A 188 -22.96 -1.58 4.19
N PRO A 189 -23.07 -1.65 5.53
CA PRO A 189 -22.96 -2.90 6.25
C PRO A 189 -24.14 -3.83 5.89
N TRP A 190 -23.86 -5.12 5.84
CA TRP A 190 -24.92 -6.11 5.63
C TRP A 190 -25.89 -6.09 6.81
N SER A 191 -27.17 -6.25 6.52
CA SER A 191 -28.19 -6.43 7.55
C SER A 191 -28.03 -7.80 8.24
N ARG A 192 -28.58 -7.94 9.44
CA ARG A 192 -28.65 -9.23 10.17
C ARG A 192 -29.32 -10.33 9.34
N ALA A 193 -30.38 -9.98 8.62
CA ALA A 193 -31.08 -10.92 7.73
C ALA A 193 -30.14 -11.43 6.62
N ARG A 194 -29.36 -10.54 6.02
CA ARG A 194 -28.41 -10.91 4.96
C ARG A 194 -27.26 -11.79 5.47
N VAL A 195 -26.73 -11.50 6.67
CA VAL A 195 -25.71 -12.34 7.33
C VAL A 195 -26.29 -13.75 7.61
N ASN A 196 -27.52 -13.85 8.11
CA ASN A 196 -28.18 -15.13 8.35
C ASN A 196 -28.45 -15.90 7.04
N ALA A 197 -28.93 -15.25 6.00
CA ALA A 197 -29.13 -15.87 4.69
C ALA A 197 -27.84 -16.47 4.15
N MET A 198 -26.72 -15.74 4.25
CA MET A 198 -25.40 -16.26 3.89
C MET A 198 -24.99 -17.48 4.73
N ARG A 199 -25.25 -17.45 6.04
CA ARG A 199 -24.95 -18.59 6.93
C ARG A 199 -25.73 -19.84 6.52
N LEU A 200 -27.00 -19.70 6.20
CA LEU A 200 -27.86 -20.81 5.77
C LEU A 200 -27.45 -21.36 4.40
N ALA A 201 -26.99 -20.50 3.51
CA ALA A 201 -26.58 -20.87 2.15
C ALA A 201 -25.20 -21.57 2.06
N LEU A 202 -24.38 -21.48 3.11
CA LEU A 202 -23.11 -22.17 3.17
C LEU A 202 -23.26 -23.65 3.52
N ALA A 203 -22.42 -24.50 2.97
CA ALA A 203 -22.28 -25.89 3.42
C ALA A 203 -21.87 -25.92 4.91
N ASP A 204 -22.35 -26.92 5.65
CA ASP A 204 -22.20 -26.99 7.11
C ASP A 204 -20.76 -26.82 7.59
N CYS A 205 -19.80 -27.45 6.91
CA CYS A 205 -18.37 -27.33 7.23
C CYS A 205 -17.79 -25.90 7.06
N TYR A 206 -18.50 -25.00 6.40
CA TYR A 206 -18.06 -23.61 6.19
C TYR A 206 -18.93 -22.56 6.92
N LYS A 207 -20.05 -22.97 7.55
CA LYS A 207 -20.96 -22.06 8.25
C LYS A 207 -20.27 -21.25 9.35
N ILE A 208 -19.25 -21.83 9.98
CA ILE A 208 -18.49 -21.18 11.06
C ILE A 208 -17.73 -19.92 10.60
N ALA A 209 -17.44 -19.77 9.30
CA ALA A 209 -16.82 -18.58 8.76
C ALA A 209 -17.67 -17.31 9.00
N ILE A 210 -19.01 -17.46 9.10
CA ILE A 210 -19.92 -16.34 9.34
C ILE A 210 -19.77 -15.79 10.76
N PRO A 211 -19.94 -16.58 11.85
CA PRO A 211 -19.74 -16.06 13.20
C PRO A 211 -18.30 -15.59 13.45
N LEU A 212 -17.28 -16.21 12.87
CA LEU A 212 -15.90 -15.72 12.98
C LEU A 212 -15.72 -14.34 12.34
N GLY A 213 -16.33 -14.12 11.17
CA GLY A 213 -16.26 -12.83 10.49
C GLY A 213 -17.20 -11.76 11.06
N ALA A 214 -18.47 -12.12 11.36
CA ALA A 214 -19.52 -11.19 11.79
C ALA A 214 -19.65 -11.07 13.31
N GLY A 215 -19.15 -12.04 14.08
CA GLY A 215 -19.19 -12.05 15.54
C GLY A 215 -17.84 -11.73 16.21
N CYS A 216 -16.70 -11.95 15.52
CA CYS A 216 -15.38 -11.62 16.02
C CYS A 216 -14.59 -10.68 15.07
N GLY A 217 -15.17 -10.25 13.96
CA GLY A 217 -14.52 -9.31 13.04
C GLY A 217 -13.24 -9.84 12.39
N LEU A 218 -13.00 -11.16 12.34
CA LEU A 218 -11.78 -11.74 11.79
C LEU A 218 -11.68 -11.53 10.27
N ARG A 219 -10.46 -11.31 9.79
CA ARG A 219 -10.19 -11.32 8.34
C ARG A 219 -10.17 -12.74 7.79
N GLN A 220 -10.46 -12.89 6.51
CA GLN A 220 -10.52 -14.22 5.86
C GLN A 220 -9.26 -15.07 6.11
N GLY A 221 -8.08 -14.50 5.97
CA GLY A 221 -6.84 -15.23 6.24
C GLY A 221 -6.65 -15.58 7.72
N GLU A 222 -7.18 -14.78 8.63
CA GLU A 222 -7.12 -15.01 10.07
C GLU A 222 -8.01 -16.18 10.47
N PHE A 223 -9.28 -16.21 10.05
CA PHE A 223 -10.13 -17.35 10.37
C PHE A 223 -9.76 -18.63 9.60
N PHE A 224 -9.00 -18.55 8.50
CA PHE A 224 -8.38 -19.72 7.88
C PHE A 224 -7.21 -20.28 8.69
N GLY A 225 -6.56 -19.45 9.49
CA GLY A 225 -5.43 -19.83 10.34
C GLY A 225 -5.79 -20.09 11.79
N LEU A 226 -7.09 -20.09 12.15
CA LEU A 226 -7.54 -20.21 13.53
C LEU A 226 -7.43 -21.66 14.01
N ALA A 227 -6.93 -21.85 15.24
CA ALA A 227 -6.80 -23.12 15.93
C ALA A 227 -7.61 -23.12 17.23
N PRO A 228 -7.95 -24.30 17.81
CA PRO A 228 -8.58 -24.36 19.13
C PRO A 228 -7.75 -23.68 20.23
N ASP A 229 -6.41 -23.78 20.13
CA ASP A 229 -5.48 -23.20 21.11
C ASP A 229 -5.44 -21.65 21.08
N ASP A 230 -6.06 -21.04 20.07
CA ASP A 230 -6.23 -19.59 19.99
C ASP A 230 -7.49 -19.09 20.74
N LEU A 231 -8.29 -19.99 21.30
CA LEU A 231 -9.53 -19.68 22.02
C LEU A 231 -9.27 -19.73 23.53
N ASP A 232 -9.12 -18.58 24.15
CA ASP A 232 -9.16 -18.47 25.61
C ASP A 232 -10.61 -18.53 26.08
N ARG A 233 -10.98 -19.68 26.65
CA ARG A 233 -12.36 -19.99 27.09
C ARG A 233 -12.69 -19.35 28.44
N GLU A 234 -11.68 -19.13 29.28
CA GLU A 234 -11.86 -18.51 30.59
C GLU A 234 -11.90 -16.99 30.46
N GLY A 235 -10.95 -16.42 29.74
CA GLY A 235 -10.90 -14.99 29.43
C GLY A 235 -11.91 -14.54 28.37
N MET A 236 -12.65 -15.48 27.72
CA MET A 236 -13.59 -15.18 26.64
C MET A 236 -12.98 -14.34 25.52
N VAL A 237 -11.80 -14.77 25.02
CA VAL A 237 -11.00 -14.05 24.04
C VAL A 237 -10.57 -14.98 22.90
N VAL A 238 -10.49 -14.44 21.69
CA VAL A 238 -9.81 -15.03 20.54
C VAL A 238 -8.47 -14.34 20.34
N HIS A 239 -7.38 -15.10 20.46
CA HIS A 239 -6.03 -14.63 20.16
C HIS A 239 -5.77 -14.69 18.65
N VAL A 240 -5.75 -13.55 17.98
CA VAL A 240 -5.45 -13.48 16.54
C VAL A 240 -3.94 -13.40 16.34
N VAL A 241 -3.28 -14.54 16.31
CA VAL A 241 -1.81 -14.67 16.29
C VAL A 241 -1.25 -15.06 14.93
N ARG A 242 -2.10 -15.58 14.01
CA ARG A 242 -1.68 -15.99 12.66
C ARG A 242 -2.76 -15.78 11.62
N GLN A 243 -2.34 -15.89 10.37
CA GLN A 243 -3.20 -15.96 9.19
C GLN A 243 -2.61 -16.90 8.15
N VAL A 244 -3.46 -17.48 7.29
CA VAL A 244 -3.02 -18.16 6.06
C VAL A 244 -2.93 -17.14 4.94
N ARG A 245 -1.79 -17.06 4.27
CA ARG A 245 -1.51 -16.16 3.13
C ARG A 245 -0.96 -16.94 1.95
N ILE A 246 -0.95 -16.29 0.78
CA ILE A 246 -0.22 -16.77 -0.40
C ILE A 246 0.97 -15.85 -0.61
N ILE A 247 2.16 -16.44 -0.72
CA ILE A 247 3.40 -15.75 -1.09
C ILE A 247 4.04 -16.62 -2.18
N ASP A 248 4.40 -16.01 -3.31
CA ASP A 248 5.00 -16.70 -4.47
C ASP A 248 4.22 -17.95 -4.91
N GLY A 249 2.89 -17.87 -4.88
CA GLY A 249 2.00 -18.95 -5.26
C GLY A 249 1.79 -20.05 -4.19
N GLN A 250 2.52 -20.03 -3.07
CA GLN A 250 2.43 -21.01 -1.99
C GLN A 250 1.66 -20.47 -0.78
N GLN A 251 0.93 -21.36 -0.11
CA GLN A 251 0.29 -21.05 1.17
C GLN A 251 1.34 -21.08 2.28
N VAL A 252 1.30 -20.06 3.14
CA VAL A 252 2.16 -19.94 4.31
C VAL A 252 1.36 -19.48 5.51
N TYR A 253 1.79 -19.86 6.71
CA TYR A 253 1.38 -19.18 7.93
C TYR A 253 2.18 -17.88 8.07
N ALA A 254 1.53 -16.82 8.50
CA ALA A 254 2.19 -15.55 8.77
C ALA A 254 1.51 -14.84 9.93
N LEU A 255 2.18 -13.89 10.55
CA LEU A 255 1.54 -12.98 11.50
C LEU A 255 0.42 -12.19 10.80
N PRO A 256 -0.59 -11.74 11.52
CA PRO A 256 -1.61 -10.85 10.99
C PRO A 256 -0.99 -9.61 10.33
N LYS A 257 -1.78 -8.89 9.56
CA LYS A 257 -1.29 -7.71 8.80
C LYS A 257 -0.48 -6.77 9.70
N ARG A 258 0.71 -6.36 9.22
CA ARG A 258 1.70 -5.53 9.94
C ARG A 258 2.32 -6.20 11.16
N ASN A 259 2.35 -7.53 11.19
CA ASN A 259 2.94 -8.33 12.27
C ASN A 259 2.30 -8.06 13.66
N LYS A 260 1.07 -7.54 13.70
CA LYS A 260 0.39 -7.19 14.95
C LYS A 260 -0.61 -8.28 15.33
N THR A 261 -0.30 -9.02 16.38
CA THR A 261 -1.25 -9.89 17.07
C THR A 261 -2.25 -9.02 17.83
N ARG A 262 -3.40 -9.57 18.16
CA ARG A 262 -4.43 -8.90 18.94
C ARG A 262 -5.40 -9.86 19.56
N ASP A 263 -6.05 -9.41 20.59
CA ASP A 263 -7.13 -10.10 21.29
C ASP A 263 -8.48 -9.52 20.86
N VAL A 264 -9.43 -10.42 20.65
CA VAL A 264 -10.79 -10.04 20.24
C VAL A 264 -11.77 -10.70 21.22
N PRO A 265 -12.71 -9.95 21.79
CA PRO A 265 -13.75 -10.56 22.63
C PRO A 265 -14.46 -11.71 21.92
N LEU A 266 -14.63 -12.83 22.62
CA LEU A 266 -15.29 -14.04 22.13
C LEU A 266 -16.70 -14.14 22.75
N PRO A 267 -17.75 -13.75 22.02
CA PRO A 267 -19.11 -13.88 22.57
C PRO A 267 -19.47 -15.35 22.85
N ARG A 268 -20.16 -15.61 23.94
CA ARG A 268 -20.62 -16.98 24.34
C ARG A 268 -21.38 -17.69 23.23
N SER A 269 -22.18 -16.95 22.46
CA SER A 269 -22.92 -17.49 21.32
C SER A 269 -21.98 -17.96 20.19
N VAL A 270 -20.87 -17.27 19.95
CA VAL A 270 -19.88 -17.67 18.95
C VAL A 270 -19.07 -18.87 19.45
N LEU A 271 -18.67 -18.88 20.71
CA LEU A 271 -17.98 -20.02 21.33
C LEU A 271 -18.82 -21.31 21.23
N ARG A 272 -20.09 -21.25 21.54
CA ARG A 272 -21.00 -22.42 21.37
C ARG A 272 -21.02 -22.92 19.92
N LEU A 273 -21.14 -22.00 18.93
CA LEU A 273 -21.12 -22.38 17.51
C LEU A 273 -19.78 -22.99 17.10
N LEU A 274 -18.67 -22.54 17.69
CA LEU A 274 -17.34 -23.13 17.48
C LEU A 274 -17.27 -24.55 18.05
N ASP A 275 -17.80 -24.78 19.25
CA ASP A 275 -17.81 -26.10 19.87
C ASP A 275 -18.69 -27.07 19.09
N GLU A 276 -19.90 -26.67 18.68
CA GLU A 276 -20.78 -27.43 17.80
C GLU A 276 -20.08 -27.77 16.46
N HIS A 277 -19.37 -26.79 15.89
CA HIS A 277 -18.62 -26.99 14.65
C HIS A 277 -17.49 -27.99 14.83
N MET A 278 -16.64 -27.82 15.85
CA MET A 278 -15.51 -28.72 16.12
C MET A 278 -15.96 -30.14 16.52
N GLY A 279 -17.12 -30.27 17.14
CA GLY A 279 -17.71 -31.58 17.40
C GLY A 279 -18.14 -32.32 16.14
N ARG A 280 -18.62 -31.60 15.11
CA ARG A 280 -19.03 -32.19 13.81
C ARG A 280 -17.87 -32.25 12.79
N PHE A 281 -16.96 -31.33 12.84
CA PHE A 281 -15.82 -31.19 11.95
C PHE A 281 -14.55 -30.99 12.80
N PRO A 282 -13.92 -32.08 13.28
CA PRO A 282 -12.77 -32.01 14.16
C PRO A 282 -11.60 -31.24 13.51
N PRO A 283 -10.89 -30.40 14.28
CA PRO A 283 -9.74 -29.65 13.78
C PRO A 283 -8.63 -30.57 13.21
N VAL A 284 -8.13 -30.21 12.05
CA VAL A 284 -7.17 -31.03 11.29
C VAL A 284 -5.76 -30.43 11.37
N PRO A 285 -4.71 -31.23 11.65
CA PRO A 285 -3.34 -30.74 11.61
C PRO A 285 -2.93 -30.44 10.17
N VAL A 286 -2.50 -29.21 9.94
CA VAL A 286 -2.04 -28.74 8.64
C VAL A 286 -0.66 -28.13 8.81
N THR A 287 0.30 -28.60 8.01
CA THR A 287 1.68 -28.10 8.01
C THR A 287 1.88 -27.13 6.85
N LEU A 288 2.26 -25.90 7.15
CA LEU A 288 2.65 -24.89 6.16
C LEU A 288 3.96 -24.23 6.61
N PRO A 289 4.76 -23.68 5.66
CA PRO A 289 5.94 -22.91 6.01
C PRO A 289 5.57 -21.60 6.72
N TRP A 290 6.45 -21.15 7.61
CA TRP A 290 6.27 -19.92 8.36
C TRP A 290 6.80 -18.69 7.59
N ARG A 291 5.99 -17.69 7.39
CA ARG A 291 6.26 -16.37 6.78
C ARG A 291 6.62 -16.36 5.31
N ILE A 292 7.44 -17.29 4.84
CA ILE A 292 7.93 -17.37 3.45
C ILE A 292 7.87 -18.81 2.95
N PRO A 293 7.83 -19.04 1.62
CA PRO A 293 7.74 -20.41 1.05
C PRO A 293 8.83 -21.39 1.49
N ARG A 294 10.02 -20.86 1.85
CA ARG A 294 11.16 -21.66 2.36
C ARG A 294 11.35 -21.51 3.87
N GLY A 295 10.35 -21.02 4.58
CA GLY A 295 10.37 -20.90 6.04
C GLY A 295 10.23 -22.26 6.73
N ASP A 296 10.49 -22.27 8.04
CA ASP A 296 10.35 -23.48 8.84
C ASP A 296 8.92 -24.01 8.78
N PRO A 297 8.73 -25.33 8.66
CA PRO A 297 7.41 -25.93 8.64
C PRO A 297 6.77 -25.81 10.05
N VAL A 298 5.55 -25.30 10.09
CA VAL A 298 4.75 -25.21 11.31
C VAL A 298 3.46 -25.98 11.13
N THR A 299 3.14 -26.86 12.06
CA THR A 299 1.89 -27.63 12.08
C THR A 299 0.90 -26.96 13.04
N VAL A 300 -0.30 -26.66 12.53
CA VAL A 300 -1.40 -26.07 13.30
C VAL A 300 -2.65 -26.89 13.10
N ARG A 301 -3.39 -27.15 14.16
CA ARG A 301 -4.71 -27.82 14.08
C ARG A 301 -5.76 -26.79 13.68
N LEU A 302 -6.07 -26.73 12.39
CA LEU A 302 -7.00 -25.73 11.86
C LEU A 302 -8.45 -26.12 12.11
N ILE A 303 -9.26 -25.17 12.59
CA ILE A 303 -10.71 -25.32 12.79
C ILE A 303 -11.44 -25.39 11.43
N LEU A 304 -10.94 -24.68 10.42
CA LEU A 304 -11.56 -24.57 9.10
C LEU A 304 -10.61 -25.07 8.01
N THR A 305 -10.97 -26.18 7.37
CA THR A 305 -10.14 -26.82 6.33
C THR A 305 -10.94 -27.13 5.08
N THR A 306 -10.25 -27.57 4.03
CA THR A 306 -10.90 -28.20 2.88
C THR A 306 -11.48 -29.58 3.27
N PRO A 307 -12.41 -30.17 2.48
CA PRO A 307 -12.94 -31.51 2.76
C PRO A 307 -11.89 -32.63 2.82
N VAL A 308 -10.72 -32.39 2.23
CA VAL A 308 -9.57 -33.30 2.25
C VAL A 308 -8.52 -32.93 3.31
N GLY A 309 -8.86 -32.09 4.27
CA GLY A 309 -8.00 -31.74 5.41
C GLY A 309 -6.89 -30.73 5.13
N GLY A 310 -6.88 -30.06 3.98
CA GLY A 310 -5.87 -29.05 3.67
C GLY A 310 -6.27 -27.63 4.06
N ALA A 311 -5.31 -26.69 4.08
CA ALA A 311 -5.58 -25.28 4.30
C ALA A 311 -6.44 -24.68 3.17
N LEU A 312 -7.36 -23.78 3.54
CA LEU A 312 -8.21 -23.12 2.58
C LEU A 312 -7.45 -22.07 1.76
N LEU A 313 -7.59 -22.16 0.44
CA LEU A 313 -7.05 -21.21 -0.50
C LEU A 313 -8.10 -20.09 -0.76
N ARG A 314 -7.72 -18.83 -0.50
CA ARG A 314 -8.63 -17.69 -0.59
C ARG A 314 -9.38 -17.61 -1.92
N SER A 315 -8.71 -17.76 -3.05
CA SER A 315 -9.35 -17.71 -4.38
C SER A 315 -10.37 -18.85 -4.54
N ARG A 316 -9.96 -20.09 -4.25
CA ARG A 316 -10.85 -21.26 -4.36
C ARG A 316 -12.05 -21.17 -3.43
N PHE A 317 -11.85 -20.71 -2.19
CA PHE A 317 -12.96 -20.48 -1.24
C PHE A 317 -13.93 -19.42 -1.78
N ASN A 318 -13.41 -18.29 -2.28
CA ASN A 318 -14.25 -17.23 -2.81
C ASN A 318 -15.04 -17.68 -4.05
N ASP A 319 -14.42 -18.44 -4.94
CA ASP A 319 -15.03 -18.86 -6.20
C ASP A 319 -15.98 -20.06 -6.03
N ARG A 320 -15.59 -21.07 -5.22
CA ARG A 320 -16.30 -22.34 -5.12
C ARG A 320 -17.22 -22.47 -3.91
N VAL A 321 -17.03 -21.65 -2.88
CA VAL A 321 -17.82 -21.68 -1.64
C VAL A 321 -18.62 -20.40 -1.48
N TRP A 322 -17.93 -19.25 -1.44
CA TRP A 322 -18.56 -17.97 -1.13
C TRP A 322 -19.47 -17.47 -2.27
N ALA A 323 -19.04 -17.52 -3.51
CA ALA A 323 -19.84 -17.02 -4.64
C ALA A 323 -21.12 -17.83 -4.89
N PRO A 324 -21.12 -19.19 -4.83
CA PRO A 324 -22.36 -19.96 -4.88
C PRO A 324 -23.30 -19.65 -3.72
N ALA A 325 -22.78 -19.63 -2.47
CA ALA A 325 -23.59 -19.32 -1.28
C ALA A 325 -24.22 -17.92 -1.37
N ARG A 326 -23.46 -16.94 -1.87
CA ARG A 326 -23.95 -15.58 -2.09
C ARG A 326 -25.13 -15.53 -3.07
N ARG A 327 -25.05 -16.28 -4.17
CA ARG A 327 -26.19 -16.41 -5.12
C ARG A 327 -27.40 -17.06 -4.46
N ALA A 328 -27.19 -18.14 -3.71
CA ALA A 328 -28.24 -18.84 -2.98
C ALA A 328 -28.87 -17.96 -1.88
N ALA A 329 -28.11 -17.05 -1.29
CA ALA A 329 -28.59 -16.05 -0.34
C ALA A 329 -29.30 -14.85 -0.99
N GLY A 330 -29.58 -14.89 -2.30
CA GLY A 330 -30.31 -13.84 -3.03
C GLY A 330 -29.48 -12.63 -3.43
N ILE A 331 -28.13 -12.69 -3.37
CA ILE A 331 -27.25 -11.61 -3.79
C ILE A 331 -26.92 -11.83 -5.28
N THR A 332 -27.78 -11.36 -6.18
CA THR A 332 -27.68 -11.61 -7.62
C THR A 332 -26.72 -10.65 -8.35
N HIS A 333 -26.59 -9.41 -7.85
CA HIS A 333 -25.71 -8.39 -8.40
C HIS A 333 -24.57 -8.06 -7.42
N PRO A 334 -23.56 -8.92 -7.32
CA PRO A 334 -22.51 -8.75 -6.33
C PRO A 334 -21.55 -7.62 -6.71
N THR A 335 -21.18 -6.84 -5.70
CA THR A 335 -20.16 -5.83 -5.77
C THR A 335 -18.88 -6.30 -5.07
N ARG A 336 -17.83 -5.49 -5.08
CA ARG A 336 -16.64 -5.72 -4.25
C ARG A 336 -16.95 -5.72 -2.75
N GLN A 337 -18.05 -5.08 -2.33
CA GLN A 337 -18.47 -5.02 -0.94
C GLN A 337 -19.12 -6.33 -0.47
N ASP A 338 -19.45 -7.26 -1.37
CA ASP A 338 -20.12 -8.52 -1.06
C ASP A 338 -19.16 -9.70 -0.87
N GLY A 339 -17.88 -9.43 -0.66
CA GLY A 339 -16.89 -10.43 -0.26
C GLY A 339 -16.95 -10.75 1.23
N THR A 340 -16.14 -11.70 1.70
CA THR A 340 -16.04 -12.09 3.12
C THR A 340 -15.76 -10.91 4.06
N HIS A 341 -15.17 -9.83 3.56
CA HIS A 341 -14.91 -8.62 4.33
C HIS A 341 -16.17 -7.86 4.76
N ALA A 342 -17.31 -8.11 4.08
CA ALA A 342 -18.62 -7.59 4.49
C ALA A 342 -19.03 -8.02 5.90
N LEU A 343 -18.63 -9.23 6.32
CA LEU A 343 -18.89 -9.72 7.68
C LEU A 343 -18.20 -8.86 8.73
N ARG A 344 -16.96 -8.49 8.47
CA ARG A 344 -16.18 -7.61 9.35
C ARG A 344 -16.73 -6.18 9.37
N HIS A 345 -17.26 -5.70 8.25
CA HIS A 345 -17.97 -4.42 8.22
C HIS A 345 -19.26 -4.48 9.03
N HIS A 346 -19.99 -5.60 8.96
CA HIS A 346 -21.17 -5.83 9.80
C HIS A 346 -20.79 -5.82 11.29
N TYR A 347 -19.75 -6.58 11.71
CA TYR A 347 -19.24 -6.58 13.08
C TYR A 347 -18.93 -5.16 13.59
N ALA A 348 -18.16 -4.39 12.82
CA ALA A 348 -17.81 -3.03 13.20
C ALA A 348 -19.03 -2.12 13.35
N SER A 349 -20.00 -2.25 12.45
CA SER A 349 -21.22 -1.44 12.49
C SER A 349 -22.12 -1.80 13.67
N VAL A 350 -22.25 -3.09 13.99
CA VAL A 350 -23.03 -3.56 15.15
C VAL A 350 -22.43 -3.06 16.45
N LEU A 351 -21.11 -3.11 16.62
CA LEU A 351 -20.45 -2.62 17.83
C LEU A 351 -20.56 -1.10 17.99
N LEU A 352 -20.39 -0.34 16.92
CA LEU A 352 -20.58 1.11 16.96
C LEU A 352 -22.03 1.49 17.26
N ASP A 353 -23.00 0.76 16.70
CA ASP A 353 -24.40 0.96 17.00
C ASP A 353 -24.74 0.63 18.46
N ALA A 354 -24.04 -0.36 19.04
CA ALA A 354 -24.12 -0.69 20.46
C ALA A 354 -23.40 0.31 21.38
N GLY A 355 -22.63 1.26 20.86
CA GLY A 355 -21.94 2.29 21.66
C GLY A 355 -20.47 2.00 21.94
N GLU A 356 -19.90 0.95 21.32
CA GLU A 356 -18.48 0.65 21.52
C GLU A 356 -17.58 1.80 21.08
N SER A 357 -16.50 2.03 21.83
CA SER A 357 -15.55 3.09 21.53
C SER A 357 -14.80 2.84 20.23
N ILE A 358 -14.50 3.91 19.48
CA ILE A 358 -13.69 3.84 18.25
C ILE A 358 -12.31 3.24 18.53
N LYS A 359 -11.73 3.52 19.72
CA LYS A 359 -10.43 3.02 20.13
C LYS A 359 -10.47 1.50 20.30
N ALA A 360 -11.38 0.99 21.13
CA ALA A 360 -11.54 -0.46 21.36
C ALA A 360 -11.87 -1.19 20.05
N LEU A 361 -12.82 -0.67 19.25
CA LEU A 361 -13.14 -1.25 17.96
C LEU A 361 -11.92 -1.30 17.03
N SER A 362 -11.08 -0.24 17.00
CA SER A 362 -9.86 -0.23 16.19
C SER A 362 -8.86 -1.30 16.64
N GLU A 363 -8.75 -1.55 17.94
CA GLU A 363 -7.91 -2.60 18.52
C GLU A 363 -8.43 -3.99 18.11
N TYR A 364 -9.72 -4.28 18.32
CA TYR A 364 -10.34 -5.55 17.91
C TYR A 364 -10.23 -5.81 16.41
N LEU A 365 -10.37 -4.77 15.61
CA LEU A 365 -10.16 -4.85 14.17
C LEU A 365 -8.68 -4.92 13.78
N GLY A 366 -7.74 -4.58 14.66
CA GLY A 366 -6.30 -4.46 14.32
C GLY A 366 -6.07 -3.40 13.25
N HIS A 367 -6.72 -2.25 13.37
CA HIS A 367 -6.42 -1.08 12.57
C HIS A 367 -5.25 -0.32 13.21
N HIS A 368 -4.34 0.18 12.40
CA HIS A 368 -3.18 0.93 12.90
C HIS A 368 -3.57 2.34 13.33
N ASP A 369 -4.52 2.92 12.61
CA ASP A 369 -4.99 4.30 12.79
C ASP A 369 -6.48 4.26 13.13
N PRO A 370 -6.88 4.66 14.36
CA PRO A 370 -8.28 4.81 14.71
C PRO A 370 -9.05 5.75 13.78
N GLY A 371 -8.36 6.74 13.19
CA GLY A 371 -8.92 7.61 12.16
C GLY A 371 -9.39 6.87 10.92
N PHE A 372 -8.78 5.72 10.58
CA PHE A 372 -9.29 4.87 9.51
C PHE A 372 -10.65 4.26 9.87
N THR A 373 -10.81 3.76 11.10
CA THR A 373 -12.08 3.24 11.63
C THR A 373 -13.14 4.34 11.61
N LEU A 374 -12.80 5.52 12.11
CA LEU A 374 -13.66 6.69 12.11
C LEU A 374 -14.11 7.01 10.67
N ARG A 375 -13.21 7.24 9.73
CA ARG A 375 -13.55 7.58 8.33
C ARG A 375 -14.36 6.50 7.60
N THR A 376 -14.20 5.23 7.99
CA THR A 376 -14.87 4.11 7.33
C THR A 376 -16.29 3.91 7.85
N TYR A 377 -16.52 4.14 9.13
CA TYR A 377 -17.76 3.74 9.81
C TYR A 377 -18.57 4.90 10.40
N THR A 378 -18.12 6.14 10.33
CA THR A 378 -18.85 7.30 10.85
C THR A 378 -19.97 7.77 9.93
N HIS A 379 -20.88 6.89 9.61
CA HIS A 379 -22.17 7.32 9.10
C HIS A 379 -23.16 7.30 10.26
N PRO A 380 -24.07 8.30 10.36
CA PRO A 380 -25.09 8.29 11.39
C PRO A 380 -25.82 6.95 11.35
N MET A 381 -25.71 6.19 12.44
CA MET A 381 -26.50 4.97 12.59
C MET A 381 -27.95 5.39 12.89
N PRO A 382 -28.96 4.66 12.37
CA PRO A 382 -30.36 4.99 12.60
C PRO A 382 -30.73 5.13 14.07
N THR A 383 -30.04 4.40 14.96
CA THR A 383 -30.27 4.38 16.41
C THR A 383 -29.47 5.45 17.17
N SER A 384 -28.58 6.22 16.51
CA SER A 384 -27.71 7.20 17.16
C SER A 384 -28.49 8.28 17.90
N THR A 385 -29.55 8.83 17.28
CA THR A 385 -30.41 9.86 17.90
C THR A 385 -31.14 9.34 19.13
N ALA A 386 -31.77 8.17 19.01
CA ALA A 386 -32.49 7.55 20.14
C ALA A 386 -31.55 7.15 21.30
N ARG A 387 -30.31 6.78 21.00
CA ARG A 387 -29.30 6.49 22.02
C ARG A 387 -28.82 7.76 22.71
N THR A 388 -28.58 8.82 21.98
CA THR A 388 -28.21 10.12 22.55
C THR A 388 -29.34 10.64 23.46
N GLN A 389 -30.60 10.57 23.00
CA GLN A 389 -31.74 10.96 23.81
C GLN A 389 -31.79 10.14 25.11
N ARG A 390 -31.74 8.82 25.03
CA ARG A 390 -31.76 7.95 26.24
C ARG A 390 -30.61 8.26 27.21
N ALA A 391 -29.41 8.49 26.70
CA ALA A 391 -28.25 8.82 27.54
C ALA A 391 -28.44 10.15 28.28
N ILE A 392 -29.06 11.13 27.64
CA ILE A 392 -29.35 12.43 28.26
C ILE A 392 -30.60 12.33 29.17
N ASP A 393 -31.64 11.62 28.74
CA ASP A 393 -32.83 11.39 29.55
C ASP A 393 -32.48 10.68 30.85
N GLY A 394 -31.49 9.76 30.83
CA GLY A 394 -30.99 9.10 32.05
C GLY A 394 -30.24 10.02 33.02
N LEU A 395 -29.77 11.20 32.57
CA LEU A 395 -29.14 12.19 33.43
C LEU A 395 -30.16 13.19 34.04
N PHE A 396 -31.25 13.44 33.33
CA PHE A 396 -32.22 14.50 33.70
C PHE A 396 -33.64 13.95 33.92
N GLY A 397 -33.89 12.66 33.68
CA GLY A 397 -35.17 12.03 33.90
C GLY A 397 -35.33 11.63 35.37
N ASP A 398 -36.54 11.73 35.93
CA ASP A 398 -36.92 11.34 37.31
C ASP A 398 -36.93 9.80 37.50
N GLY A 399 -35.89 9.10 37.13
CA GLY A 399 -35.73 7.67 37.28
C GLY A 399 -34.79 7.33 38.45
N GLU A 400 -35.20 6.46 39.33
CA GLU A 400 -34.46 5.92 40.49
C GLU A 400 -32.98 5.65 40.11
N ALA A 401 -32.10 6.16 40.97
CA ALA A 401 -30.64 6.05 40.79
C ALA A 401 -30.22 4.56 40.81
N ASP A 402 -29.97 3.99 39.65
CA ASP A 402 -29.07 2.84 39.52
C ASP A 402 -27.65 3.36 39.75
N VAL A 403 -27.10 3.03 40.92
CA VAL A 403 -25.76 3.39 41.38
C VAL A 403 -24.77 2.50 40.63
N ASP A 404 -24.43 2.83 39.40
CA ASP A 404 -23.22 2.38 38.72
C ASP A 404 -22.91 3.32 37.54
N GLY A 405 -22.44 4.53 37.87
CA GLY A 405 -21.83 5.43 36.91
C GLY A 405 -20.39 4.97 36.57
N PRO A 406 -19.90 5.21 35.36
CA PRO A 406 -18.53 4.87 35.01
C PRO A 406 -17.58 5.64 35.92
N VAL A 407 -16.71 4.93 36.63
CA VAL A 407 -15.61 5.50 37.42
C VAL A 407 -14.70 6.26 36.45
N THR A 408 -14.81 7.59 36.43
CA THR A 408 -13.83 8.45 35.78
C THR A 408 -12.55 8.38 36.64
N ALA A 409 -11.46 7.91 36.02
CA ALA A 409 -10.13 7.94 36.62
C ALA A 409 -9.63 9.41 36.71
N GLN A 410 -10.07 10.10 37.74
CA GLN A 410 -9.46 11.35 38.22
C GLN A 410 -9.71 11.39 39.74
N ASP A 411 -8.72 10.90 40.48
CA ASP A 411 -8.32 11.35 41.80
C ASP A 411 -7.12 10.50 42.23
N HIS A 412 -5.95 10.82 41.71
CA HIS A 412 -4.71 10.60 42.39
C HIS A 412 -4.08 11.97 42.59
N ASP A 413 -4.39 12.54 43.75
CA ASP A 413 -3.66 13.61 44.38
C ASP A 413 -2.37 12.99 44.98
N PRO A 414 -1.15 13.44 44.62
CA PRO A 414 0.07 13.09 45.32
C PRO A 414 0.34 14.18 46.37
N GLY A 415 -0.26 14.05 47.54
CA GLY A 415 0.00 14.84 48.70
C GLY A 415 0.87 14.05 49.71
N LEU A 416 2.10 14.59 49.92
CA LEU A 416 3.12 14.30 50.94
C LEU A 416 4.19 13.27 50.60
#